data_3f3bc712ae05441f9f7f3254b9b54f94
#
_entry.id   3f3bc712ae05441f9f7f3254b9b54f94
#
_cell.length_a   1.000
_cell.length_b   1.000
_cell.length_c   1.000
_cell.angle_alpha   90.00
_cell.angle_beta   90.00
_cell.angle_gamma   90.00
#
_symmetry.space_group_name_H-M   'P 1'
#
loop_
_entity.id
_entity.type
_entity.pdbx_description
1 polymer ?
#
loop_
_entity_poly.entity_id
_entity_poly.type
_entity_poly.pdbx_seq_one_letter_code
_entity_poly.pdbx_strand_id
1 'polypeptide(L)'
;FLASAVKEARERVRIAVRQMGIRFPAKRITVNLSPANVRKEGTTFDLPIAICLLTAFGHLSKECIKDTMFIGELGLDGSVQSVNGVLAMVLEGKKQGLRQFLVPKGNVKEAAVLEGISLYGVESLSETLRFLRGENSLKKVYIPFEKWDESQEEGLDFSDIKGQEMMKRAAEIAVSGRHNLLMIGPPGSGKTMLAKRLPTILPPMTLEESVEVTRLYSVCGLLGEHASVLKKRPFRAPHHTTTAAALTGGGRI
;
A
#
# COMPACT_ATOMS: atom_id res chain seq x y z
N PHE A 1 10.98 -2.03 26.57
CA PHE A 1 10.36 -0.75 26.21
C PHE A 1 9.38 -1.00 25.08
N LEU A 2 8.07 -0.90 25.37
CA LEU A 2 7.04 -0.86 24.33
C LEU A 2 7.23 0.45 23.56
N ALA A 3 7.36 0.38 22.24
CA ALA A 3 7.37 1.56 21.38
C ALA A 3 6.10 2.40 21.66
N SER A 4 6.19 3.72 21.60
CA SER A 4 5.06 4.64 21.86
C SER A 4 3.82 4.27 21.05
N ALA A 5 4.02 3.85 19.81
CA ALA A 5 2.96 3.39 18.90
C ALA A 5 2.10 2.25 19.47
N VAL A 6 2.69 1.29 20.20
CA VAL A 6 1.94 0.17 20.80
C VAL A 6 1.13 0.62 22.04
N LYS A 7 1.63 1.63 22.76
CA LYS A 7 0.87 2.21 23.89
C LYS A 7 -0.35 2.98 23.40
N GLU A 8 -0.21 3.75 22.33
CA GLU A 8 -1.29 4.48 21.69
C GLU A 8 -2.34 3.53 21.07
N ALA A 9 -1.89 2.48 20.38
CA ALA A 9 -2.75 1.42 19.85
C ALA A 9 -3.67 0.82 20.93
N ARG A 10 -3.14 0.60 22.14
CA ARG A 10 -3.92 0.10 23.27
C ARG A 10 -5.12 0.99 23.61
N GLU A 11 -4.92 2.31 23.64
CA GLU A 11 -5.99 3.23 24.00
C GLU A 11 -7.00 3.37 22.85
N ARG A 12 -6.54 3.46 21.58
CA ARG A 12 -7.43 3.47 20.41
C ARG A 12 -8.32 2.24 20.35
N VAL A 13 -7.74 1.05 20.44
CA VAL A 13 -8.47 -0.23 20.44
C VAL A 13 -9.47 -0.28 21.60
N ARG A 14 -9.08 0.13 22.81
CA ARG A 14 -9.95 0.13 23.98
C ARG A 14 -11.16 1.01 23.80
N ILE A 15 -10.96 2.22 23.27
CA ILE A 15 -12.03 3.19 23.03
C ILE A 15 -12.94 2.67 21.90
N ALA A 16 -12.39 2.24 20.77
CA ALA A 16 -13.15 1.71 19.64
C ALA A 16 -14.06 0.52 20.03
N VAL A 17 -13.55 -0.42 20.82
CA VAL A 17 -14.33 -1.56 21.32
C VAL A 17 -15.43 -1.11 22.30
N ARG A 18 -15.16 -0.09 23.14
CA ARG A 18 -16.17 0.47 24.06
C ARG A 18 -17.30 1.18 23.32
N GLN A 19 -17.00 1.87 22.23
CA GLN A 19 -18.01 2.53 21.38
C GLN A 19 -19.02 1.54 20.81
N MET A 20 -18.65 0.27 20.66
CA MET A 20 -19.56 -0.81 20.27
C MET A 20 -20.44 -1.31 21.42
N GLY A 21 -20.40 -0.70 22.61
CA GLY A 21 -21.12 -1.15 23.81
C GLY A 21 -20.49 -2.37 24.50
N ILE A 22 -19.32 -2.82 24.07
CA ILE A 22 -18.64 -3.99 24.62
C ILE A 22 -17.80 -3.57 25.83
N ARG A 23 -18.06 -4.19 26.98
CA ARG A 23 -17.31 -3.93 28.21
C ARG A 23 -16.04 -4.77 28.26
N PHE A 24 -14.93 -4.12 28.59
CA PHE A 24 -13.71 -4.85 28.89
C PHE A 24 -13.86 -5.63 30.19
N PRO A 25 -13.45 -6.90 30.22
CA PRO A 25 -13.48 -7.67 31.45
C PRO A 25 -12.49 -7.09 32.47
N ALA A 26 -12.82 -7.20 33.77
CA ALA A 26 -11.95 -6.80 34.88
C ALA A 26 -10.81 -7.82 35.08
N LYS A 27 -10.06 -8.12 33.99
CA LYS A 27 -8.96 -9.09 33.96
C LYS A 27 -7.72 -8.42 33.38
N ARG A 28 -6.55 -8.95 33.77
CA ARG A 28 -5.29 -8.53 33.15
C ARG A 28 -5.23 -9.04 31.72
N ILE A 29 -5.01 -8.13 30.77
CA ILE A 29 -4.87 -8.43 29.35
C ILE A 29 -3.43 -8.18 28.95
N THR A 30 -2.80 -9.16 28.33
CA THR A 30 -1.45 -9.06 27.77
C THR A 30 -1.53 -9.27 26.27
N VAL A 31 -1.02 -8.31 25.50
CA VAL A 31 -0.87 -8.41 24.03
C VAL A 31 0.60 -8.59 23.73
N ASN A 32 0.95 -9.67 23.05
CA ASN A 32 2.31 -9.94 22.59
C ASN A 32 2.37 -9.91 21.06
N LEU A 33 3.21 -9.03 20.52
CA LEU A 33 3.48 -8.94 19.08
C LEU A 33 4.82 -9.62 18.78
N SER A 34 4.77 -10.85 18.32
CA SER A 34 5.94 -11.65 17.93
C SER A 34 6.40 -11.32 16.48
N PRO A 35 7.69 -11.49 16.14
CA PRO A 35 8.83 -11.75 17.02
C PRO A 35 9.32 -10.46 17.70
N ALA A 36 9.90 -10.58 18.91
CA ALA A 36 10.27 -9.42 19.73
C ALA A 36 11.44 -8.60 19.17
N ASN A 37 12.31 -9.22 18.37
CA ASN A 37 13.48 -8.60 17.75
C ASN A 37 13.14 -7.71 16.54
N VAL A 38 11.91 -7.73 16.03
CA VAL A 38 11.46 -6.87 14.95
C VAL A 38 10.73 -5.67 15.54
N ARG A 39 11.23 -4.47 15.25
CA ARG A 39 10.56 -3.23 15.66
C ARG A 39 9.22 -3.10 14.95
N LYS A 40 8.16 -2.90 15.72
CA LYS A 40 6.80 -2.67 15.21
C LYS A 40 6.57 -1.17 15.18
N GLU A 41 6.42 -0.65 13.98
CA GLU A 41 6.11 0.76 13.73
C GLU A 41 4.74 0.88 13.04
N GLY A 42 4.12 2.05 13.21
CA GLY A 42 2.82 2.35 12.59
C GLY A 42 1.62 1.82 13.38
N THR A 43 0.46 2.06 12.82
CA THR A 43 -0.86 1.88 13.43
C THR A 43 -1.64 0.70 12.84
N THR A 44 -1.02 -0.02 11.91
CA THR A 44 -1.59 -1.13 11.13
C THR A 44 -2.15 -2.28 11.98
N PHE A 45 -1.66 -2.41 13.22
CA PHE A 45 -2.01 -3.51 14.11
C PHE A 45 -3.27 -3.27 14.94
N ASP A 46 -3.90 -2.11 14.88
CA ASP A 46 -5.05 -1.79 15.73
C ASP A 46 -6.24 -2.71 15.44
N LEU A 47 -6.61 -2.86 14.17
CA LEU A 47 -7.72 -3.73 13.77
C LEU A 47 -7.45 -5.20 14.15
N PRO A 48 -6.31 -5.83 13.82
CA PRO A 48 -6.04 -7.21 14.25
C PRO A 48 -6.02 -7.39 15.77
N ILE A 49 -5.49 -6.42 16.54
CA ILE A 49 -5.52 -6.46 18.01
C ILE A 49 -6.97 -6.46 18.52
N ALA A 50 -7.83 -5.57 17.96
CA ALA A 50 -9.23 -5.50 18.33
C ALA A 50 -9.98 -6.81 18.05
N ILE A 51 -9.77 -7.40 16.86
CA ILE A 51 -10.38 -8.70 16.50
C ILE A 51 -9.91 -9.82 17.42
N CYS A 52 -8.61 -9.89 17.73
CA CYS A 52 -8.07 -10.87 18.69
C CYS A 52 -8.69 -10.70 20.09
N LEU A 53 -8.86 -9.47 20.57
CA LEU A 53 -9.52 -9.20 21.86
C LEU A 53 -10.99 -9.59 21.84
N LEU A 54 -11.73 -9.24 20.79
CA LEU A 54 -13.13 -9.62 20.63
C LEU A 54 -13.32 -11.15 20.60
N THR A 55 -12.40 -11.86 19.96
CA THR A 55 -12.36 -13.33 19.97
C THR A 55 -12.07 -13.86 21.37
N ALA A 56 -11.10 -13.29 22.08
CA ALA A 56 -10.77 -13.69 23.45
C ALA A 56 -11.89 -13.39 24.46
N PHE A 57 -12.72 -12.39 24.20
CA PHE A 57 -13.89 -12.04 25.01
C PHE A 57 -15.14 -12.89 24.66
N GLY A 58 -15.05 -13.77 23.66
CA GLY A 58 -16.16 -14.62 23.24
C GLY A 58 -17.17 -13.98 22.30
N HIS A 59 -16.84 -12.81 21.74
CA HIS A 59 -17.70 -12.13 20.75
C HIS A 59 -17.54 -12.68 19.33
N LEU A 60 -16.46 -13.42 19.04
CA LEU A 60 -16.18 -14.11 17.78
C LEU A 60 -15.67 -15.52 18.06
N SER A 61 -15.99 -16.48 17.19
CA SER A 61 -15.35 -17.78 17.22
C SER A 61 -13.97 -17.74 16.53
N LYS A 62 -13.09 -18.68 16.88
CA LYS A 62 -11.76 -18.77 16.23
C LYS A 62 -11.87 -19.17 14.77
N GLU A 63 -12.89 -19.91 14.40
CA GLU A 63 -13.16 -20.37 13.05
C GLU A 63 -13.46 -19.20 12.11
N CYS A 64 -14.13 -18.15 12.59
CA CYS A 64 -14.49 -16.98 11.79
C CYS A 64 -13.28 -16.15 11.35
N ILE A 65 -12.14 -16.28 12.04
CA ILE A 65 -10.91 -15.53 11.76
C ILE A 65 -9.81 -16.40 11.15
N LYS A 66 -10.10 -17.69 10.96
CA LYS A 66 -9.12 -18.62 10.38
C LYS A 66 -8.75 -18.20 8.96
N ASP A 67 -7.46 -18.34 8.62
CA ASP A 67 -6.90 -18.02 7.29
C ASP A 67 -7.20 -16.59 6.83
N THR A 68 -7.47 -15.68 7.78
CA THR A 68 -7.84 -14.29 7.53
C THR A 68 -6.76 -13.33 8.03
N MET A 69 -6.39 -12.37 7.20
CA MET A 69 -5.52 -11.24 7.57
C MET A 69 -6.35 -9.98 7.76
N PHE A 70 -6.10 -9.28 8.85
CA PHE A 70 -6.71 -8.00 9.17
C PHE A 70 -5.64 -6.91 9.12
N ILE A 71 -5.95 -5.79 8.48
CA ILE A 71 -5.04 -4.66 8.32
C ILE A 71 -5.86 -3.39 8.55
N GLY A 72 -5.37 -2.45 9.37
CA GLY A 72 -5.99 -1.13 9.52
C GLY A 72 -5.70 -0.48 10.86
N GLU A 73 -5.69 0.84 10.86
CA GLU A 73 -5.70 1.67 12.05
C GLU A 73 -7.14 1.88 12.53
N LEU A 74 -7.36 2.01 13.83
CA LEU A 74 -8.68 2.31 14.39
C LEU A 74 -8.75 3.78 14.83
N GLY A 75 -9.75 4.48 14.32
CA GLY A 75 -10.20 5.74 14.91
C GLY A 75 -10.86 5.54 16.28
N LEU A 76 -10.90 6.58 17.09
CA LEU A 76 -11.56 6.55 18.40
C LEU A 76 -13.07 6.30 18.30
N ASP A 77 -13.67 6.63 17.18
CA ASP A 77 -15.07 6.37 16.81
C ASP A 77 -15.31 4.92 16.32
N GLY A 78 -14.26 4.11 16.21
CA GLY A 78 -14.31 2.76 15.68
C GLY A 78 -14.23 2.66 14.16
N SER A 79 -13.98 3.77 13.45
CA SER A 79 -13.69 3.75 12.01
C SER A 79 -12.36 3.05 11.72
N VAL A 80 -12.27 2.43 10.53
CA VAL A 80 -11.02 1.81 10.04
C VAL A 80 -10.36 2.76 9.06
N GLN A 81 -9.21 3.27 9.44
CA GLN A 81 -8.43 4.26 8.69
C GLN A 81 -7.42 3.59 7.76
N SER A 82 -7.13 4.27 6.64
CA SER A 82 -6.12 3.84 5.68
C SER A 82 -4.72 3.81 6.29
N VAL A 83 -3.91 2.86 5.84
CA VAL A 83 -2.52 2.68 6.27
C VAL A 83 -1.61 2.46 5.07
N ASN A 84 -0.31 2.68 5.27
CA ASN A 84 0.68 2.44 4.21
C ASN A 84 1.06 0.96 4.11
N GLY A 85 1.41 0.51 2.90
CA GLY A 85 2.00 -0.81 2.68
C GLY A 85 1.01 -1.97 2.60
N VAL A 86 -0.29 -1.71 2.40
CA VAL A 86 -1.32 -2.76 2.37
C VAL A 86 -1.05 -3.79 1.28
N LEU A 87 -0.66 -3.36 0.07
CA LEU A 87 -0.31 -4.30 -1.01
C LEU A 87 0.83 -5.23 -0.61
N ALA A 88 1.88 -4.71 0.04
CA ALA A 88 3.01 -5.51 0.50
C ALA A 88 2.59 -6.56 1.53
N MET A 89 1.73 -6.17 2.49
CA MET A 89 1.21 -7.05 3.52
C MET A 89 0.30 -8.15 2.95
N VAL A 90 -0.59 -7.79 2.02
CA VAL A 90 -1.47 -8.76 1.34
C VAL A 90 -0.68 -9.75 0.51
N LEU A 91 0.35 -9.30 -0.22
CA LEU A 91 1.25 -10.18 -0.98
C LEU A 91 1.97 -11.18 -0.07
N GLU A 92 2.48 -10.72 1.07
CA GLU A 92 3.15 -11.58 2.04
C GLU A 92 2.17 -12.57 2.67
N GLY A 93 0.99 -12.12 3.10
CA GLY A 93 -0.06 -12.98 3.63
C GLY A 93 -0.49 -14.07 2.64
N LYS A 94 -0.63 -13.70 1.36
CA LYS A 94 -0.92 -14.66 0.29
C LYS A 94 0.18 -15.72 0.15
N LYS A 95 1.47 -15.32 0.20
CA LYS A 95 2.60 -16.26 0.17
C LYS A 95 2.57 -17.23 1.36
N GLN A 96 2.12 -16.78 2.53
CA GLN A 96 1.95 -17.60 3.73
C GLN A 96 0.69 -18.48 3.71
N GLY A 97 -0.06 -18.46 2.61
CA GLY A 97 -1.25 -19.31 2.42
C GLY A 97 -2.56 -18.71 2.92
N LEU A 98 -2.57 -17.47 3.41
CA LEU A 98 -3.80 -16.79 3.77
C LEU A 98 -4.64 -16.50 2.53
N ARG A 99 -5.96 -16.61 2.66
CA ARG A 99 -6.89 -16.50 1.53
C ARG A 99 -7.88 -15.36 1.67
N GLN A 100 -8.13 -14.89 2.87
CA GLN A 100 -9.08 -13.81 3.15
C GLN A 100 -8.36 -12.61 3.75
N PHE A 101 -8.70 -11.42 3.24
CA PHE A 101 -8.07 -10.17 3.63
C PHE A 101 -9.13 -9.10 3.86
N LEU A 102 -9.14 -8.55 5.07
CA LEU A 102 -9.95 -7.41 5.44
C LEU A 102 -9.02 -6.20 5.63
N VAL A 103 -9.17 -5.22 4.75
CA VAL A 103 -8.31 -4.05 4.68
C VAL A 103 -9.15 -2.77 4.72
N PRO A 104 -8.58 -1.61 5.04
CA PRO A 104 -9.33 -0.36 4.99
C PRO A 104 -9.93 -0.13 3.60
N LYS A 105 -11.15 0.39 3.53
CA LYS A 105 -11.83 0.66 2.25
C LYS A 105 -11.01 1.56 1.34
N GLY A 106 -10.29 2.54 1.89
CA GLY A 106 -9.41 3.43 1.13
C GLY A 106 -8.22 2.74 0.49
N ASN A 107 -7.76 1.59 1.05
CA ASN A 107 -6.62 0.83 0.53
C ASN A 107 -7.03 -0.34 -0.38
N VAL A 108 -8.31 -0.66 -0.47
CA VAL A 108 -8.77 -1.87 -1.17
C VAL A 108 -8.29 -1.92 -2.63
N LYS A 109 -8.26 -0.77 -3.30
CA LYS A 109 -7.88 -0.69 -4.72
C LYS A 109 -6.44 -1.12 -4.98
N GLU A 110 -5.49 -0.80 -4.10
CA GLU A 110 -4.08 -1.13 -4.33
C GLU A 110 -3.81 -2.65 -4.37
N ALA A 111 -4.65 -3.45 -3.70
CA ALA A 111 -4.53 -4.91 -3.66
C ALA A 111 -5.59 -5.63 -4.52
N ALA A 112 -6.54 -4.90 -5.13
CA ALA A 112 -7.66 -5.47 -5.86
C ALA A 112 -7.27 -6.20 -7.16
N VAL A 113 -6.04 -6.00 -7.65
CA VAL A 113 -5.48 -6.68 -8.83
C VAL A 113 -5.03 -8.11 -8.53
N LEU A 114 -4.90 -8.48 -7.25
CA LEU A 114 -4.36 -9.77 -6.86
C LEU A 114 -5.41 -10.88 -7.01
N GLU A 115 -5.07 -11.87 -7.79
CA GLU A 115 -5.90 -13.06 -8.00
C GLU A 115 -5.76 -14.09 -6.87
N GLY A 116 -6.73 -14.98 -6.78
CA GLY A 116 -6.68 -16.15 -5.86
C GLY A 116 -6.88 -15.82 -4.39
N ILE A 117 -7.32 -14.60 -4.06
CA ILE A 117 -7.65 -14.15 -2.70
C ILE A 117 -9.09 -13.63 -2.62
N SER A 118 -9.61 -13.54 -1.40
CA SER A 118 -10.87 -12.85 -1.10
C SER A 118 -10.56 -11.57 -0.34
N LEU A 119 -10.60 -10.43 -1.06
CA LEU A 119 -10.29 -9.11 -0.55
C LEU A 119 -11.58 -8.35 -0.25
N TYR A 120 -11.67 -7.79 0.95
CA TYR A 120 -12.82 -7.01 1.41
C TYR A 120 -12.34 -5.67 1.99
N GLY A 121 -13.02 -4.59 1.60
CA GLY A 121 -12.82 -3.27 2.19
C GLY A 121 -13.77 -3.08 3.37
N VAL A 122 -13.24 -2.64 4.50
CA VAL A 122 -14.00 -2.34 5.72
C VAL A 122 -13.87 -0.87 6.12
N GLU A 123 -14.96 -0.31 6.62
CA GLU A 123 -15.03 1.08 7.07
C GLU A 123 -15.02 1.22 8.59
N SER A 124 -15.43 0.17 9.33
CA SER A 124 -15.48 0.21 10.79
C SER A 124 -15.28 -1.14 11.45
N LEU A 125 -14.88 -1.12 12.71
CA LEU A 125 -14.77 -2.31 13.56
C LEU A 125 -16.14 -3.02 13.71
N SER A 126 -17.21 -2.25 13.81
CA SER A 126 -18.59 -2.79 13.91
C SER A 126 -18.99 -3.54 12.63
N GLU A 127 -18.69 -2.97 11.45
CA GLU A 127 -18.94 -3.63 10.17
C GLU A 127 -18.13 -4.92 10.05
N THR A 128 -16.84 -4.87 10.40
CA THR A 128 -15.96 -6.03 10.42
C THR A 128 -16.50 -7.14 11.31
N LEU A 129 -16.96 -6.80 12.52
CA LEU A 129 -17.51 -7.77 13.46
C LEU A 129 -18.79 -8.45 12.92
N ARG A 130 -19.73 -7.65 12.36
CA ARG A 130 -20.97 -8.18 11.76
C ARG A 130 -20.68 -9.09 10.58
N PHE A 131 -19.72 -8.72 9.72
CA PHE A 131 -19.30 -9.57 8.60
C PHE A 131 -18.76 -10.92 9.09
N LEU A 132 -17.87 -10.92 10.09
CA LEU A 132 -17.29 -12.14 10.64
C LEU A 132 -18.32 -13.04 11.35
N ARG A 133 -19.41 -12.47 11.85
CA ARG A 133 -20.55 -13.21 12.42
C ARG A 133 -21.54 -13.72 11.37
N GLY A 134 -21.37 -13.32 10.10
CA GLY A 134 -22.35 -13.63 9.05
C GLY A 134 -23.63 -12.80 9.11
N GLU A 135 -23.65 -11.70 9.88
CA GLU A 135 -24.80 -10.82 10.05
C GLU A 135 -24.96 -9.82 8.89
N ASN A 136 -23.88 -9.54 8.14
CA ASN A 136 -23.89 -8.75 6.92
C ASN A 136 -22.99 -9.38 5.85
N SER A 137 -23.12 -8.91 4.61
CA SER A 137 -22.26 -9.31 3.50
C SER A 137 -21.40 -8.14 3.05
N LEU A 138 -20.09 -8.37 2.89
CA LEU A 138 -19.19 -7.45 2.22
C LEU A 138 -18.97 -7.89 0.77
N LYS A 139 -18.89 -6.94 -0.12
CA LYS A 139 -18.59 -7.25 -1.53
C LYS A 139 -17.11 -7.57 -1.67
N LYS A 140 -16.84 -8.77 -2.21
CA LYS A 140 -15.47 -9.14 -2.62
C LYS A 140 -15.01 -8.20 -3.73
N VAL A 141 -13.82 -7.65 -3.61
CA VAL A 141 -13.24 -6.73 -4.59
C VAL A 141 -12.13 -7.45 -5.35
N TYR A 142 -12.28 -7.44 -6.66
CA TYR A 142 -11.25 -7.85 -7.61
C TYR A 142 -11.42 -7.00 -8.87
N ILE A 143 -10.34 -6.43 -9.34
CA ILE A 143 -10.32 -5.60 -10.55
C ILE A 143 -9.21 -6.11 -11.46
N PRO A 144 -9.53 -6.76 -12.59
CA PRO A 144 -8.53 -7.21 -13.55
C PRO A 144 -7.62 -6.06 -14.00
N PHE A 145 -6.35 -6.34 -14.20
CA PHE A 145 -5.34 -5.34 -14.54
C PHE A 145 -5.71 -4.53 -15.80
N GLU A 146 -6.33 -5.16 -16.78
CA GLU A 146 -6.77 -4.54 -18.03
C GLU A 146 -7.84 -3.47 -17.84
N LYS A 147 -8.67 -3.62 -16.78
CA LYS A 147 -9.77 -2.68 -16.45
C LYS A 147 -9.35 -1.44 -15.67
N TRP A 148 -8.08 -1.36 -15.29
CA TRP A 148 -7.58 -0.17 -14.64
C TRP A 148 -7.42 0.96 -15.65
N ASP A 149 -8.12 2.06 -15.41
CA ASP A 149 -8.10 3.22 -16.29
C ASP A 149 -6.78 3.99 -16.16
N GLU A 150 -6.17 4.31 -17.29
CA GLU A 150 -4.94 5.10 -17.38
C GLU A 150 -5.23 6.61 -17.47
N SER A 151 -6.51 6.99 -17.57
CA SER A 151 -6.95 8.31 -18.03
C SER A 151 -6.86 9.45 -17.01
N GLN A 152 -6.43 9.22 -15.77
CA GLN A 152 -6.54 10.25 -14.72
C GLN A 152 -5.42 11.28 -14.64
N GLU A 153 -4.41 11.21 -15.49
CA GLU A 153 -3.45 12.31 -15.61
C GLU A 153 -3.23 12.64 -17.08
N GLU A 154 -3.57 13.86 -17.47
CA GLU A 154 -3.00 14.50 -18.68
C GLU A 154 -1.49 14.51 -18.53
N GLY A 155 -0.87 13.45 -19.00
CA GLY A 155 0.54 13.20 -18.81
C GLY A 155 1.36 13.95 -19.84
N LEU A 156 2.58 14.25 -19.47
CA LEU A 156 3.62 14.65 -20.42
C LEU A 156 3.74 13.59 -21.51
N ASP A 157 3.88 14.02 -22.77
CA ASP A 157 4.08 13.12 -23.90
C ASP A 157 5.40 13.47 -24.62
N PHE A 158 6.08 12.48 -25.16
CA PHE A 158 7.32 12.69 -25.91
C PHE A 158 7.09 13.50 -27.17
N SER A 159 5.91 13.44 -27.75
CA SER A 159 5.49 14.24 -28.91
C SER A 159 5.42 15.74 -28.65
N ASP A 160 5.36 16.18 -27.39
CA ASP A 160 5.40 17.61 -27.03
C ASP A 160 6.76 18.26 -27.35
N ILE A 161 7.80 17.47 -27.55
CA ILE A 161 9.14 17.98 -27.84
C ILE A 161 9.20 18.39 -29.30
N LYS A 162 9.25 19.69 -29.53
CA LYS A 162 9.37 20.25 -30.89
C LYS A 162 10.83 20.40 -31.24
N GLY A 163 11.20 20.02 -32.48
CA GLY A 163 12.58 19.98 -32.92
C GLY A 163 13.46 18.98 -32.16
N GLN A 164 14.74 19.26 -32.00
CA GLN A 164 15.72 18.44 -31.24
C GLN A 164 15.84 16.99 -31.76
N GLU A 165 15.83 16.82 -33.10
CA GLU A 165 15.75 15.49 -33.73
C GLU A 165 16.90 14.54 -33.33
N MET A 166 18.12 15.06 -33.19
CA MET A 166 19.27 14.28 -32.74
C MET A 166 19.10 13.79 -31.29
N MET A 167 18.58 14.65 -30.43
CA MET A 167 18.36 14.31 -29.02
C MET A 167 17.20 13.32 -28.86
N LYS A 168 16.13 13.48 -29.64
CA LYS A 168 15.03 12.51 -29.71
C LYS A 168 15.53 11.14 -30.16
N ARG A 169 16.30 11.11 -31.25
CA ARG A 169 16.85 9.85 -31.77
C ARG A 169 17.77 9.14 -30.77
N ALA A 170 18.61 9.91 -30.07
CA ALA A 170 19.48 9.38 -29.02
C ALA A 170 18.63 8.80 -27.85
N ALA A 171 17.54 9.47 -27.48
CA ALA A 171 16.61 9.02 -26.47
C ALA A 171 15.91 7.70 -26.86
N GLU A 172 15.41 7.59 -28.10
CA GLU A 172 14.80 6.36 -28.63
C GLU A 172 15.76 5.18 -28.59
N ILE A 173 17.02 5.39 -29.02
CA ILE A 173 18.05 4.35 -29.00
C ILE A 173 18.35 3.94 -27.55
N ALA A 174 18.53 4.91 -26.65
CA ALA A 174 18.83 4.64 -25.26
C ALA A 174 17.70 3.85 -24.58
N VAL A 175 16.45 4.25 -24.82
CA VAL A 175 15.26 3.56 -24.26
C VAL A 175 15.13 2.14 -24.83
N SER A 176 15.25 1.97 -26.14
CA SER A 176 15.12 0.67 -26.80
C SER A 176 16.22 -0.31 -26.39
N GLY A 177 17.44 0.18 -26.20
CA GLY A 177 18.59 -0.62 -25.78
C GLY A 177 18.78 -0.71 -24.26
N ARG A 178 17.91 -0.07 -23.45
CA ARG A 178 18.10 0.07 -21.98
C ARG A 178 19.46 0.67 -21.62
N HIS A 179 19.92 1.65 -22.40
CA HIS A 179 21.20 2.31 -22.20
C HIS A 179 21.07 3.53 -21.28
N ASN A 180 22.12 3.82 -20.53
CA ASN A 180 22.25 5.08 -19.84
C ASN A 180 22.43 6.21 -20.85
N LEU A 181 21.81 7.37 -20.59
CA LEU A 181 21.90 8.55 -21.43
C LEU A 181 22.47 9.71 -20.63
N LEU A 182 23.57 10.30 -21.13
CA LEU A 182 24.14 11.52 -20.59
C LEU A 182 23.82 12.69 -21.51
N MET A 183 23.16 13.72 -20.96
CA MET A 183 22.80 14.94 -21.68
C MET A 183 23.61 16.14 -21.15
N ILE A 184 24.42 16.76 -21.98
CA ILE A 184 25.24 17.93 -21.67
C ILE A 184 24.77 19.10 -22.52
N GLY A 185 24.66 20.29 -21.93
CA GLY A 185 24.26 21.50 -22.66
C GLY A 185 23.90 22.64 -21.69
N PRO A 186 23.74 23.87 -22.24
CA PRO A 186 23.43 25.04 -21.43
C PRO A 186 22.06 24.96 -20.76
N PRO A 187 21.78 25.78 -19.74
CA PRO A 187 20.44 25.95 -19.19
C PRO A 187 19.43 26.29 -20.28
N GLY A 188 18.20 25.78 -20.17
CA GLY A 188 17.14 26.04 -21.17
C GLY A 188 17.19 25.17 -22.43
N SER A 189 18.22 24.33 -22.64
CA SER A 189 18.32 23.46 -23.84
C SER A 189 17.35 22.26 -23.88
N GLY A 190 16.37 22.15 -22.98
CA GLY A 190 15.35 21.12 -23.03
C GLY A 190 15.70 19.78 -22.35
N LYS A 191 16.87 19.62 -21.71
CA LYS A 191 17.32 18.36 -21.08
C LYS A 191 16.31 17.81 -20.09
N THR A 192 15.86 18.63 -19.14
CA THR A 192 14.88 18.22 -18.13
C THR A 192 13.52 17.92 -18.75
N MET A 193 13.13 18.66 -19.79
CA MET A 193 11.91 18.44 -20.53
C MET A 193 11.91 17.07 -21.21
N LEU A 194 13.01 16.72 -21.88
CA LEU A 194 13.18 15.41 -22.50
C LEU A 194 13.19 14.31 -21.41
N ALA A 195 14.01 14.45 -20.36
CA ALA A 195 14.15 13.44 -19.33
C ALA A 195 12.80 13.06 -18.69
N LYS A 196 11.96 14.05 -18.39
CA LYS A 196 10.61 13.80 -17.83
C LYS A 196 9.66 13.08 -18.79
N ARG A 197 9.95 13.12 -20.09
CA ARG A 197 9.12 12.48 -21.12
C ARG A 197 9.65 11.12 -21.57
N LEU A 198 10.86 10.74 -21.18
CA LEU A 198 11.40 9.40 -21.48
C LEU A 198 10.49 8.25 -21.05
N PRO A 199 9.83 8.30 -19.87
CA PRO A 199 8.92 7.23 -19.48
C PRO A 199 7.79 6.97 -20.48
N THR A 200 7.37 7.95 -21.26
CA THR A 200 6.23 7.83 -22.20
C THR A 200 6.55 7.02 -23.46
N ILE A 201 7.84 6.85 -23.78
CA ILE A 201 8.30 6.03 -24.90
C ILE A 201 8.83 4.66 -24.45
N LEU A 202 8.82 4.37 -23.13
CA LEU A 202 9.10 3.04 -22.62
C LEU A 202 7.92 2.10 -22.89
N PRO A 203 8.16 0.80 -23.06
CA PRO A 203 7.09 -0.18 -23.14
C PRO A 203 6.18 -0.09 -21.88
N PRO A 204 4.88 -0.36 -22.02
CA PRO A 204 3.97 -0.41 -20.87
C PRO A 204 4.48 -1.40 -19.84
N MET A 205 4.18 -1.15 -18.57
CA MET A 205 4.53 -2.07 -17.50
C MET A 205 3.70 -3.35 -17.59
N THR A 206 4.34 -4.48 -17.34
CA THR A 206 3.63 -5.74 -17.11
C THR A 206 2.88 -5.68 -15.77
N LEU A 207 1.95 -6.61 -15.55
CA LEU A 207 1.28 -6.73 -14.24
C LEU A 207 2.31 -6.87 -13.09
N GLU A 208 3.32 -7.69 -13.28
CA GLU A 208 4.36 -7.94 -12.27
C GLU A 208 5.16 -6.67 -11.96
N GLU A 209 5.62 -5.94 -12.99
CA GLU A 209 6.29 -4.65 -12.83
C GLU A 209 5.39 -3.62 -12.13
N SER A 210 4.11 -3.54 -12.52
CA SER A 210 3.13 -2.64 -11.92
C SER A 210 2.90 -2.94 -10.44
N VAL A 211 2.75 -4.21 -10.09
CA VAL A 211 2.58 -4.65 -8.69
C VAL A 211 3.84 -4.33 -7.87
N GLU A 212 5.03 -4.56 -8.41
CA GLU A 212 6.28 -4.26 -7.72
C GLU A 212 6.46 -2.77 -7.46
N VAL A 213 6.24 -1.93 -8.48
CA VAL A 213 6.31 -0.47 -8.33
C VAL A 213 5.24 0.03 -7.35
N THR A 214 4.00 -0.43 -7.49
CA THR A 214 2.91 -0.05 -6.60
C THR A 214 3.22 -0.44 -5.15
N ARG A 215 3.78 -1.62 -4.92
CA ARG A 215 4.20 -2.07 -3.59
C ARG A 215 5.21 -1.12 -2.94
N LEU A 216 6.21 -0.67 -3.70
CA LEU A 216 7.21 0.29 -3.20
C LEU A 216 6.56 1.63 -2.86
N TYR A 217 5.69 2.14 -3.72
CA TYR A 217 4.96 3.39 -3.48
C TYR A 217 4.01 3.28 -2.29
N SER A 218 3.33 2.15 -2.12
CA SER A 218 2.45 1.87 -0.98
C SER A 218 3.23 1.93 0.34
N VAL A 219 4.36 1.24 0.44
CA VAL A 219 5.20 1.24 1.64
C VAL A 219 5.74 2.63 1.98
N CYS A 220 6.10 3.41 0.95
CA CYS A 220 6.59 4.78 1.13
C CYS A 220 5.48 5.81 1.41
N GLY A 221 4.20 5.42 1.40
CA GLY A 221 3.07 6.35 1.55
C GLY A 221 2.94 7.34 0.38
N LEU A 222 3.42 6.95 -0.80
CA LEU A 222 3.41 7.78 -2.01
C LEU A 222 2.23 7.47 -2.95
N LEU A 223 1.37 6.55 -2.57
CA LEU A 223 0.09 6.32 -3.24
C LEU A 223 -0.91 7.37 -2.75
N GLY A 224 -1.60 8.05 -3.67
CA GLY A 224 -2.68 8.99 -3.32
C GLY A 224 -3.91 8.28 -2.72
N GLU A 225 -4.84 9.03 -2.14
CA GLU A 225 -6.03 8.50 -1.44
C GLU A 225 -6.95 7.61 -2.29
N HIS A 226 -6.84 7.66 -3.61
CA HIS A 226 -7.61 6.83 -4.54
C HIS A 226 -6.73 5.89 -5.35
N ALA A 227 -5.53 5.62 -4.84
CA ALA A 227 -4.52 4.91 -5.57
C ALA A 227 -4.96 3.50 -5.98
N SER A 228 -4.86 3.33 -7.26
CA SER A 228 -4.91 2.06 -7.97
C SER A 228 -3.50 1.53 -8.19
N VAL A 229 -3.39 0.40 -8.85
CA VAL A 229 -2.12 -0.11 -9.34
C VAL A 229 -1.51 0.87 -10.35
N LEU A 230 -0.25 1.21 -10.16
CA LEU A 230 0.47 2.11 -11.06
C LEU A 230 0.76 1.40 -12.38
N LYS A 231 0.22 1.91 -13.48
CA LYS A 231 0.47 1.40 -14.84
C LYS A 231 1.52 2.21 -15.59
N LYS A 232 1.67 3.48 -15.27
CA LYS A 232 2.68 4.34 -15.89
C LYS A 232 4.02 4.22 -15.16
N ARG A 233 5.11 4.17 -15.91
CA ARG A 233 6.45 4.16 -15.34
C ARG A 233 6.74 5.48 -14.64
N PRO A 234 7.06 5.49 -13.35
CA PRO A 234 7.29 6.71 -12.61
C PRO A 234 8.64 7.34 -13.00
N PHE A 235 8.65 8.66 -13.12
CA PHE A 235 9.89 9.44 -13.26
C PHE A 235 10.35 9.91 -11.88
N ARG A 236 11.63 9.67 -11.55
CA ARG A 236 12.25 10.15 -10.32
C ARG A 236 13.38 11.10 -10.68
N ALA A 237 13.39 12.26 -10.04
CA ALA A 237 14.44 13.28 -10.16
C ALA A 237 15.12 13.48 -8.79
N PRO A 238 16.12 12.67 -8.44
CA PRO A 238 16.85 12.84 -7.19
C PRO A 238 17.52 14.20 -7.14
N HIS A 239 17.55 14.81 -5.95
CA HIS A 239 18.27 16.05 -5.75
C HIS A 239 19.77 15.83 -5.93
N HIS A 240 20.53 16.84 -6.40
CA HIS A 240 21.95 16.72 -6.64
C HIS A 240 22.78 16.41 -5.37
N THR A 241 22.22 16.66 -4.17
CA THR A 241 22.83 16.31 -2.88
C THR A 241 22.53 14.88 -2.43
N THR A 242 21.78 14.12 -3.23
CA THR A 242 21.43 12.74 -2.88
C THR A 242 22.69 11.88 -2.81
N THR A 243 22.86 11.18 -1.70
CA THR A 243 24.03 10.31 -1.48
C THR A 243 24.00 9.07 -2.35
N ALA A 244 25.16 8.49 -2.65
CA ALA A 244 25.24 7.21 -3.38
C ALA A 244 24.43 6.11 -2.68
N ALA A 245 24.48 6.02 -1.37
CA ALA A 245 23.69 5.06 -0.59
C ALA A 245 22.17 5.25 -0.77
N ALA A 246 21.71 6.50 -0.91
CA ALA A 246 20.28 6.76 -1.15
C ALA A 246 19.86 6.40 -2.59
N LEU A 247 20.79 6.38 -3.56
CA LEU A 247 20.51 5.99 -4.94
C LEU A 247 20.59 4.47 -5.16
N THR A 248 21.58 3.82 -4.55
CA THR A 248 21.87 2.39 -4.78
C THR A 248 21.32 1.48 -3.70
N GLY A 249 20.77 2.05 -2.64
CA GLY A 249 20.45 1.33 -1.43
C GLY A 249 21.69 1.07 -0.58
N GLY A 250 21.50 0.74 0.67
CA GLY A 250 22.59 0.55 1.63
C GLY A 250 22.54 1.60 2.73
N GLY A 251 21.84 1.30 3.76
CA GLY A 251 21.80 1.99 5.03
C GLY A 251 21.75 0.94 6.14
N ARG A 252 22.16 1.29 7.34
CA ARG A 252 21.85 0.44 8.48
C ARG A 252 20.34 0.48 8.72
N ILE A 253 19.71 -0.69 8.65
CA ILE A 253 18.33 -0.92 9.09
C ILE A 253 18.31 -0.84 10.61
#